data_ec794c8f34c1ba46a252ff28d570e2f8
#
_entry.id   ec794c8f34c1ba46a252ff28d570e2f8
#
_cell.length_a   1.000
_cell.length_b   1.000
_cell.length_c   1.000
_cell.angle_alpha   90.00
_cell.angle_beta   90.00
_cell.angle_gamma   90.00
#
_symmetry.space_group_name_H-M   'P 1'
#
loop_
_entity.id
_entity.type
_entity.pdbx_description
1 polymer ?
#
loop_
_entity_poly.entity_id
_entity_poly.type
_entity_poly.pdbx_seq_one_letter_code
_entity_poly.pdbx_strand_id
1 'polypeptide(L)'
;MKRFISICFFLGMINGNLFAQNARKGFQNLSRPEKHWVMAHPFIAKKAFNCTERARFVTDSMQKNKILKDGNGGQLDAFRHAYWMALLTQEIPSNKAEKLGKAHEKGNYCDWKEGMKEDSVRADSMMCAMDLKNNLSGIDIGKSFRNDTASNKISLVEKVLQADKLGKLVIIKKNAAGQFVDETGRLIVLSQYQEKWFVPKVLVRSDYIQARN
;
A
#
# COMPACT_ATOMS: atom_id res chain seq x y z
N MET A 1 -40.15 29.76 2.92
CA MET A 1 -39.17 29.16 1.96
C MET A 1 -37.70 29.65 2.09
N LYS A 2 -37.31 30.44 3.09
CA LYS A 2 -35.91 30.98 3.23
C LYS A 2 -35.03 30.25 4.23
N ARG A 3 -35.53 29.27 5.00
CA ARG A 3 -34.72 28.54 6.01
C ARG A 3 -34.05 27.25 5.51
N PHE A 4 -34.51 26.68 4.40
CA PHE A 4 -33.93 25.44 3.86
C PHE A 4 -32.58 25.62 3.12
N ILE A 5 -32.36 26.78 2.50
CA ILE A 5 -31.14 27.10 1.75
C ILE A 5 -29.94 27.30 2.69
N SER A 6 -30.21 27.85 3.90
CA SER A 6 -29.13 28.10 4.89
C SER A 6 -28.53 26.83 5.49
N ILE A 7 -29.33 25.76 5.66
CA ILE A 7 -28.89 24.51 6.25
C ILE A 7 -28.02 23.72 5.26
N CYS A 8 -28.37 23.70 3.97
CA CYS A 8 -27.55 23.03 2.93
C CYS A 8 -26.20 23.74 2.72
N PHE A 9 -26.15 25.07 2.84
CA PHE A 9 -24.91 25.83 2.72
C PHE A 9 -23.98 25.61 3.93
N PHE A 10 -24.56 25.47 5.12
CA PHE A 10 -23.82 25.21 6.36
C PHE A 10 -23.25 23.77 6.40
N LEU A 11 -24.02 22.77 5.95
CA LEU A 11 -23.58 21.38 5.80
C LEU A 11 -22.48 21.24 4.75
N GLY A 12 -22.54 21.99 3.65
CA GLY A 12 -21.49 22.02 2.63
C GLY A 12 -20.18 22.61 3.14
N MET A 13 -20.23 23.63 4.01
CA MET A 13 -19.04 24.23 4.63
C MET A 13 -18.41 23.31 5.70
N ILE A 14 -19.23 22.59 6.48
CA ILE A 14 -18.72 21.66 7.49
C ILE A 14 -17.98 20.49 6.82
N ASN A 15 -18.53 19.93 5.75
CA ASN A 15 -17.86 18.85 4.99
C ASN A 15 -16.58 19.34 4.30
N GLY A 16 -16.57 20.56 3.79
CA GLY A 16 -15.38 21.18 3.19
C GLY A 16 -14.25 21.39 4.20
N ASN A 17 -14.58 21.85 5.40
CA ASN A 17 -13.62 22.08 6.47
C ASN A 17 -13.03 20.76 7.01
N LEU A 18 -13.84 19.73 7.23
CA LEU A 18 -13.38 18.41 7.66
C LEU A 18 -12.46 17.77 6.62
N PHE A 19 -12.83 17.87 5.33
CA PHE A 19 -11.97 17.35 4.25
C PHE A 19 -10.63 18.09 4.20
N ALA A 20 -10.65 19.43 4.27
CA ALA A 20 -9.43 20.23 4.26
C ALA A 20 -8.54 19.95 5.48
N GLN A 21 -9.13 19.74 6.65
CA GLN A 21 -8.40 19.37 7.87
C GLN A 21 -7.77 17.98 7.74
N ASN A 22 -8.48 16.97 7.23
CA ASN A 22 -7.96 15.63 7.01
C ASN A 22 -6.85 15.62 5.95
N ALA A 23 -7.01 16.35 4.84
CA ALA A 23 -5.98 16.49 3.81
C ALA A 23 -4.72 17.18 4.34
N ARG A 24 -4.87 18.22 5.18
CA ARG A 24 -3.73 18.91 5.83
C ARG A 24 -2.99 17.98 6.78
N LYS A 25 -3.71 17.24 7.63
CA LYS A 25 -3.13 16.24 8.54
C LYS A 25 -2.44 15.13 7.76
N GLY A 26 -3.07 14.62 6.69
CA GLY A 26 -2.49 13.64 5.79
C GLY A 26 -1.18 14.14 5.17
N PHE A 27 -1.14 15.38 4.65
CA PHE A 27 0.08 15.97 4.10
C PHE A 27 1.20 16.12 5.14
N GLN A 28 0.87 16.50 6.39
CA GLN A 28 1.87 16.64 7.45
C GLN A 28 2.59 15.32 7.75
N ASN A 29 1.86 14.20 7.66
CA ASN A 29 2.36 12.85 7.95
C ASN A 29 3.14 12.22 6.78
N LEU A 30 3.13 12.83 5.58
CA LEU A 30 3.91 12.32 4.46
C LEU A 30 5.41 12.45 4.71
N SER A 31 6.18 11.48 4.20
CA SER A 31 7.62 11.57 4.12
C SER A 31 8.08 12.72 3.20
N ARG A 32 9.34 13.14 3.32
CA ARG A 32 9.88 14.20 2.45
C ARG A 32 9.75 13.91 0.96
N PRO A 33 10.06 12.68 0.45
CA PRO A 33 9.87 12.36 -0.96
C PRO A 33 8.41 12.43 -1.42
N GLU A 34 7.46 11.98 -0.59
CA GLU A 34 6.03 12.06 -0.89
C GLU A 34 5.53 13.51 -0.92
N LYS A 35 5.98 14.35 0.04
CA LYS A 35 5.69 15.80 0.02
C LYS A 35 6.16 16.45 -1.26
N HIS A 36 7.37 16.13 -1.74
CA HIS A 36 7.87 16.63 -3.02
C HIS A 36 6.99 16.17 -4.18
N TRP A 37 6.55 14.90 -4.19
CA TRP A 37 5.65 14.41 -5.22
C TRP A 37 4.31 15.17 -5.22
N VAL A 38 3.71 15.40 -4.06
CA VAL A 38 2.44 16.15 -3.91
C VAL A 38 2.60 17.60 -4.41
N MET A 39 3.69 18.28 -4.01
CA MET A 39 3.95 19.66 -4.45
C MET A 39 4.17 19.75 -5.97
N ALA A 40 4.81 18.76 -6.58
CA ALA A 40 5.02 18.69 -8.02
C ALA A 40 3.75 18.31 -8.82
N HIS A 41 2.70 17.80 -8.16
CA HIS A 41 1.50 17.30 -8.81
C HIS A 41 0.19 17.76 -8.12
N PRO A 42 -0.01 19.07 -7.89
CA PRO A 42 -1.11 19.58 -7.06
C PRO A 42 -2.50 19.20 -7.59
N PHE A 43 -2.68 19.12 -8.92
CA PHE A 43 -3.97 18.84 -9.55
C PHE A 43 -4.44 17.38 -9.40
N ILE A 44 -3.51 16.45 -9.19
CA ILE A 44 -3.83 15.03 -8.99
C ILE A 44 -3.59 14.55 -7.55
N ALA A 45 -3.00 15.39 -6.70
CA ALA A 45 -2.72 15.05 -5.31
C ALA A 45 -3.99 14.66 -4.52
N LYS A 46 -5.11 15.37 -4.73
CA LYS A 46 -6.39 15.03 -4.10
C LYS A 46 -6.89 13.65 -4.51
N LYS A 47 -6.78 13.29 -5.80
CA LYS A 47 -7.15 11.97 -6.30
C LYS A 47 -6.27 10.89 -5.67
N ALA A 48 -4.96 11.13 -5.61
CA ALA A 48 -4.01 10.22 -4.97
C ALA A 48 -4.32 10.02 -3.48
N PHE A 49 -4.62 11.08 -2.74
CA PHE A 49 -5.05 11.01 -1.35
C PHE A 49 -6.30 10.15 -1.17
N ASN A 50 -7.34 10.36 -1.97
CA ASN A 50 -8.57 9.57 -1.90
C ASN A 50 -8.31 8.08 -2.20
N CYS A 51 -7.44 7.76 -3.16
CA CYS A 51 -7.03 6.39 -3.45
C CYS A 51 -6.30 5.76 -2.26
N THR A 52 -5.42 6.52 -1.59
CA THR A 52 -4.69 6.05 -0.41
C THR A 52 -5.64 5.73 0.74
N GLU A 53 -6.57 6.64 1.05
CA GLU A 53 -7.55 6.42 2.11
C GLU A 53 -8.46 5.22 1.81
N ARG A 54 -8.88 5.06 0.54
CA ARG A 54 -9.66 3.90 0.11
C ARG A 54 -8.87 2.59 0.24
N ALA A 55 -7.60 2.59 -0.16
CA ALA A 55 -6.75 1.41 -0.04
C ALA A 55 -6.58 0.99 1.42
N ARG A 56 -6.31 1.95 2.32
CA ARG A 56 -6.22 1.71 3.76
C ARG A 56 -7.52 1.13 4.30
N PHE A 57 -8.65 1.79 4.04
CA PHE A 57 -9.96 1.33 4.52
C PHE A 57 -10.27 -0.12 4.12
N VAL A 58 -10.02 -0.47 2.84
CA VAL A 58 -10.25 -1.84 2.34
C VAL A 58 -9.30 -2.83 3.00
N THR A 59 -8.02 -2.49 3.13
CA THR A 59 -7.00 -3.34 3.76
C THR A 59 -7.32 -3.58 5.24
N ASP A 60 -7.67 -2.54 5.99
CA ASP A 60 -8.08 -2.63 7.40
C ASP A 60 -9.32 -3.51 7.56
N SER A 61 -10.29 -3.37 6.65
CA SER A 61 -11.48 -4.24 6.62
C SER A 61 -11.12 -5.71 6.38
N MET A 62 -10.20 -5.99 5.45
CA MET A 62 -9.73 -7.35 5.19
C MET A 62 -9.04 -7.98 6.40
N GLN A 63 -8.19 -7.20 7.08
CA GLN A 63 -7.51 -7.63 8.29
C GLN A 63 -8.52 -7.91 9.41
N LYS A 64 -9.44 -6.99 9.66
CA LYS A 64 -10.48 -7.11 10.69
C LYS A 64 -11.38 -8.32 10.46
N ASN A 65 -11.75 -8.58 9.22
CA ASN A 65 -12.59 -9.72 8.84
C ASN A 65 -11.77 -11.00 8.61
N LYS A 66 -10.47 -11.01 8.88
CA LYS A 66 -9.55 -12.15 8.76
C LYS A 66 -9.51 -12.77 7.35
N ILE A 67 -9.79 -11.99 6.31
CA ILE A 67 -9.71 -12.40 4.90
C ILE A 67 -8.25 -12.61 4.52
N LEU A 68 -7.40 -11.62 4.81
CA LEU A 68 -5.94 -11.70 4.75
C LEU A 68 -5.40 -11.34 6.14
N LYS A 69 -4.50 -12.16 6.69
CA LYS A 69 -4.08 -12.04 8.10
C LYS A 69 -2.63 -11.59 8.26
N ASP A 70 -1.78 -11.97 7.31
CA ASP A 70 -0.34 -11.74 7.41
C ASP A 70 0.02 -10.35 6.91
N GLY A 71 0.06 -9.38 7.83
CA GLY A 71 0.26 -7.97 7.55
C GLY A 71 1.66 -7.65 7.07
N ASN A 72 2.66 -7.91 7.88
CA ASN A 72 4.00 -7.39 7.63
C ASN A 72 4.83 -8.32 6.72
N GLY A 73 5.05 -7.92 5.48
CA GLY A 73 5.74 -8.72 4.48
C GLY A 73 4.95 -9.92 3.97
N GLY A 74 3.65 -10.01 4.29
CA GLY A 74 2.78 -11.10 3.87
C GLY A 74 1.72 -10.69 2.85
N GLN A 75 0.69 -11.53 2.69
CA GLN A 75 -0.34 -11.34 1.67
C GLN A 75 -1.15 -10.06 1.85
N LEU A 76 -1.46 -9.65 3.08
CA LEU A 76 -2.19 -8.41 3.34
C LEU A 76 -1.39 -7.18 2.91
N ASP A 77 -0.09 -7.21 3.14
CA ASP A 77 0.84 -6.16 2.74
C ASP A 77 0.99 -6.09 1.21
N ALA A 78 1.23 -7.23 0.58
CA ALA A 78 1.29 -7.37 -0.88
C ALA A 78 -0.01 -6.88 -1.55
N PHE A 79 -1.18 -7.26 -1.00
CA PHE A 79 -2.48 -6.79 -1.45
C PHE A 79 -2.60 -5.27 -1.30
N ARG A 80 -2.21 -4.68 -0.16
CA ARG A 80 -2.30 -3.25 0.11
C ARG A 80 -1.58 -2.45 -0.98
N HIS A 81 -0.34 -2.79 -1.27
CA HIS A 81 0.49 -2.12 -2.28
C HIS A 81 -0.06 -2.29 -3.70
N ALA A 82 -0.45 -3.51 -4.08
CA ALA A 82 -1.02 -3.77 -5.40
C ALA A 82 -2.38 -3.06 -5.57
N TYR A 83 -3.25 -3.10 -4.58
CA TYR A 83 -4.55 -2.45 -4.64
C TYR A 83 -4.45 -0.92 -4.67
N TRP A 84 -3.55 -0.35 -3.86
CA TRP A 84 -3.27 1.08 -3.89
C TRP A 84 -2.86 1.55 -5.28
N MET A 85 -1.88 0.88 -5.89
CA MET A 85 -1.42 1.22 -7.23
C MET A 85 -2.48 0.98 -8.31
N ALA A 86 -3.27 -0.08 -8.18
CA ALA A 86 -4.37 -0.34 -9.09
C ALA A 86 -5.44 0.77 -9.03
N LEU A 87 -5.81 1.25 -7.83
CA LEU A 87 -6.69 2.41 -7.64
C LEU A 87 -6.11 3.68 -8.25
N LEU A 88 -4.84 3.99 -7.93
CA LEU A 88 -4.17 5.16 -8.48
C LEU A 88 -4.21 5.16 -10.01
N THR A 89 -3.97 4.00 -10.63
CA THR A 89 -3.98 3.85 -12.08
C THR A 89 -5.36 4.10 -12.70
N GLN A 90 -6.47 3.97 -11.94
CA GLN A 90 -7.80 4.37 -12.42
C GLN A 90 -7.96 5.90 -12.48
N GLU A 91 -7.33 6.63 -11.55
CA GLU A 91 -7.60 8.03 -11.28
C GLU A 91 -6.53 8.99 -11.85
N ILE A 92 -5.29 8.53 -11.99
CA ILE A 92 -4.15 9.33 -12.44
C ILE A 92 -3.31 8.57 -13.47
N PRO A 93 -2.45 9.24 -14.25
CA PRO A 93 -1.53 8.57 -15.17
C PRO A 93 -0.62 7.57 -14.46
N SER A 94 -0.48 6.37 -15.02
CA SER A 94 0.25 5.26 -14.39
C SER A 94 1.71 5.59 -14.06
N ASN A 95 2.38 6.40 -14.90
CA ASN A 95 3.73 6.87 -14.63
C ASN A 95 3.81 7.81 -13.42
N LYS A 96 2.73 8.52 -13.07
CA LYS A 96 2.65 9.35 -11.87
C LYS A 96 2.36 8.48 -10.64
N ALA A 97 1.51 7.45 -10.77
CA ALA A 97 1.28 6.46 -9.74
C ALA A 97 2.60 5.74 -9.39
N GLU A 98 3.35 5.27 -10.38
CA GLU A 98 4.66 4.64 -10.18
C GLU A 98 5.65 5.55 -9.44
N LYS A 99 5.73 6.83 -9.84
CA LYS A 99 6.59 7.81 -9.14
C LYS A 99 6.18 8.04 -7.70
N LEU A 100 4.88 8.01 -7.39
CA LEU A 100 4.39 8.10 -6.01
C LEU A 100 4.79 6.87 -5.20
N GLY A 101 4.61 5.66 -5.74
CA GLY A 101 5.06 4.43 -5.09
C GLY A 101 6.57 4.45 -4.80
N LYS A 102 7.40 4.87 -5.77
CA LYS A 102 8.84 5.04 -5.54
C LYS A 102 9.16 6.11 -4.49
N ALA A 103 8.38 7.19 -4.42
CA ALA A 103 8.54 8.23 -3.40
C ALA A 103 8.22 7.69 -1.99
N HIS A 104 7.21 6.83 -1.89
CA HIS A 104 6.84 6.14 -0.66
C HIS A 104 8.00 5.26 -0.16
N GLU A 105 8.53 4.37 -1.00
CA GLU A 105 9.65 3.50 -0.61
C GLU A 105 10.93 4.28 -0.29
N LYS A 106 11.17 5.39 -0.98
CA LYS A 106 12.25 6.30 -0.61
C LYS A 106 12.00 6.97 0.75
N GLY A 107 10.73 7.20 1.11
CA GLY A 107 10.32 7.64 2.43
C GLY A 107 10.70 6.62 3.50
N ASN A 108 10.34 5.36 3.30
CA ASN A 108 10.68 4.25 4.20
C ASN A 108 12.20 4.15 4.45
N TYR A 109 13.02 4.38 3.41
CA TYR A 109 14.47 4.45 3.58
C TYR A 109 14.94 5.65 4.42
N CYS A 110 14.31 6.83 4.24
CA CYS A 110 14.61 8.00 5.07
C CYS A 110 14.25 7.75 6.53
N ASP A 111 13.07 7.19 6.78
CA ASP A 111 12.57 6.85 8.11
C ASP A 111 13.48 5.81 8.78
N TRP A 112 13.96 4.82 8.03
CA TRP A 112 14.96 3.88 8.53
C TRP A 112 16.24 4.59 8.96
N LYS A 113 16.77 5.54 8.17
CA LYS A 113 17.95 6.32 8.53
C LYS A 113 17.77 7.15 9.80
N GLU A 114 16.57 7.69 10.00
CA GLU A 114 16.20 8.48 11.18
C GLU A 114 15.85 7.61 12.40
N GLY A 115 15.93 6.26 12.28
CA GLY A 115 15.61 5.30 13.34
C GLY A 115 14.12 5.16 13.62
N MET A 116 13.26 5.68 12.72
CA MET A 116 11.81 5.54 12.85
C MET A 116 11.35 4.12 12.53
N LYS A 117 10.21 3.73 13.09
CA LYS A 117 9.59 2.42 12.88
C LYS A 117 8.15 2.62 12.42
N GLU A 118 7.76 1.91 11.38
CA GLU A 118 6.37 1.76 10.99
C GLU A 118 5.80 0.51 11.67
N ASP A 119 4.63 0.63 12.31
CA ASP A 119 3.95 -0.47 13.02
C ASP A 119 4.89 -1.32 13.91
N SER A 120 5.81 -0.65 14.64
CA SER A 120 6.82 -1.30 15.51
C SER A 120 7.90 -2.11 14.76
N VAL A 121 7.91 -2.11 13.43
CA VAL A 121 8.92 -2.76 12.60
C VAL A 121 9.69 -1.71 11.82
N ARG A 122 11.01 -1.83 11.80
CA ARG A 122 11.87 -0.97 11.00
C ARG A 122 11.85 -1.44 9.56
N ALA A 123 11.65 -0.52 8.62
CA ALA A 123 11.75 -0.82 7.20
C ALA A 123 13.14 -1.38 6.83
N ASP A 124 13.21 -2.23 5.83
CA ASP A 124 14.46 -2.74 5.26
C ASP A 124 14.38 -2.88 3.73
N SER A 125 15.53 -3.11 3.10
CA SER A 125 15.63 -3.14 1.65
C SER A 125 14.79 -4.23 0.99
N MET A 126 14.58 -5.37 1.66
CA MET A 126 13.82 -6.48 1.09
C MET A 126 12.31 -6.25 1.17
N MET A 127 11.84 -5.56 2.25
CA MET A 127 10.47 -5.09 2.34
C MET A 127 10.18 -4.08 1.23
N CYS A 128 11.03 -3.05 1.07
CA CYS A 128 10.87 -2.08 -0.02
C CYS A 128 10.94 -2.73 -1.42
N ALA A 129 11.77 -3.76 -1.61
CA ALA A 129 11.82 -4.49 -2.88
C ALA A 129 10.53 -5.28 -3.15
N MET A 130 9.93 -5.87 -2.12
CA MET A 130 8.61 -6.51 -2.17
C MET A 130 7.54 -5.51 -2.60
N ASP A 131 7.49 -4.37 -1.91
CA ASP A 131 6.49 -3.34 -2.11
C ASP A 131 6.57 -2.74 -3.51
N LEU A 132 7.78 -2.45 -4.01
CA LEU A 132 7.99 -1.99 -5.38
C LEU A 132 7.52 -2.99 -6.43
N LYS A 133 7.73 -4.30 -6.23
CA LYS A 133 7.23 -5.34 -7.13
C LYS A 133 5.71 -5.40 -7.12
N ASN A 134 5.09 -5.36 -5.93
CA ASN A 134 3.64 -5.35 -5.78
C ASN A 134 3.01 -4.06 -6.34
N ASN A 135 3.69 -2.92 -6.21
CA ASN A 135 3.29 -1.66 -6.84
C ASN A 135 3.22 -1.80 -8.37
N LEU A 136 4.21 -2.41 -9.01
CA LEU A 136 4.21 -2.65 -10.47
C LEU A 136 3.09 -3.61 -10.87
N SER A 137 2.92 -4.72 -10.16
CA SER A 137 1.80 -5.64 -10.38
C SER A 137 0.44 -4.93 -10.26
N GLY A 138 0.28 -4.05 -9.29
CA GLY A 138 -0.92 -3.24 -9.11
C GLY A 138 -1.18 -2.28 -10.27
N ILE A 139 -0.15 -1.64 -10.81
CA ILE A 139 -0.24 -0.79 -12.00
C ILE A 139 -0.74 -1.60 -13.21
N ASP A 140 -0.19 -2.79 -13.43
CA ASP A 140 -0.58 -3.64 -14.55
C ASP A 140 -2.01 -4.17 -14.40
N ILE A 141 -2.41 -4.56 -13.19
CA ILE A 141 -3.79 -4.93 -12.88
C ILE A 141 -4.73 -3.74 -13.16
N GLY A 142 -4.38 -2.55 -12.71
CA GLY A 142 -5.17 -1.34 -12.92
C GLY A 142 -5.31 -0.98 -14.40
N LYS A 143 -4.25 -1.08 -15.20
CA LYS A 143 -4.30 -0.87 -16.66
C LYS A 143 -5.22 -1.89 -17.33
N SER A 144 -5.05 -3.18 -16.99
CA SER A 144 -5.88 -4.26 -17.53
C SER A 144 -7.36 -4.05 -17.17
N PHE A 145 -7.65 -3.69 -15.92
CA PHE A 145 -9.00 -3.44 -15.45
C PHE A 145 -9.69 -2.28 -16.18
N ARG A 146 -8.95 -1.20 -16.47
CA ARG A 146 -9.48 -0.04 -17.22
C ARG A 146 -9.84 -0.41 -18.67
N ASN A 147 -9.09 -1.30 -19.28
CA ASN A 147 -9.25 -1.69 -20.68
C ASN A 147 -10.26 -2.82 -20.88
N ASP A 148 -10.65 -3.50 -19.80
CA ASP A 148 -11.53 -4.66 -19.85
C ASP A 148 -12.99 -4.23 -19.77
N THR A 149 -13.61 -3.97 -20.94
CA THR A 149 -15.02 -3.61 -21.04
C THR A 149 -15.98 -4.79 -20.77
N ALA A 150 -15.49 -6.03 -20.83
CA ALA A 150 -16.27 -7.24 -20.59
C ALA A 150 -16.35 -7.64 -19.11
N SER A 151 -15.48 -7.11 -18.26
CA SER A 151 -15.31 -7.54 -16.86
C SER A 151 -16.18 -6.80 -15.84
N ASN A 152 -17.26 -6.16 -16.24
CA ASN A 152 -18.21 -5.49 -15.34
C ASN A 152 -18.81 -6.39 -14.22
N LYS A 153 -18.33 -7.63 -14.09
CA LYS A 153 -18.78 -8.59 -13.07
C LYS A 153 -17.82 -8.73 -11.88
N ILE A 154 -16.57 -8.31 -12.01
CA ILE A 154 -15.55 -8.51 -10.96
C ILE A 154 -15.01 -7.16 -10.51
N SER A 155 -15.03 -6.88 -9.21
CA SER A 155 -14.48 -5.64 -8.65
C SER A 155 -12.96 -5.60 -8.74
N LEU A 156 -12.37 -4.38 -8.67
CA LEU A 156 -10.91 -4.22 -8.63
C LEU A 156 -10.29 -4.93 -7.42
N VAL A 157 -11.00 -4.95 -6.28
CA VAL A 157 -10.61 -5.71 -5.07
C VAL A 157 -10.47 -7.19 -5.38
N GLU A 158 -11.46 -7.77 -6.04
CA GLU A 158 -11.45 -9.19 -6.42
C GLU A 158 -10.36 -9.51 -7.43
N LYS A 159 -10.08 -8.62 -8.39
CA LYS A 159 -8.96 -8.79 -9.34
C LYS A 159 -7.61 -8.86 -8.61
N VAL A 160 -7.38 -7.99 -7.63
CA VAL A 160 -6.14 -8.02 -6.83
C VAL A 160 -6.09 -9.26 -5.93
N LEU A 161 -7.19 -9.66 -5.30
CA LEU A 161 -7.25 -10.91 -4.53
C LEU A 161 -7.00 -12.16 -5.40
N GLN A 162 -7.50 -12.18 -6.63
CA GLN A 162 -7.21 -13.26 -7.57
C GLN A 162 -5.72 -13.27 -7.95
N ALA A 163 -5.12 -12.10 -8.19
CA ALA A 163 -3.70 -11.99 -8.47
C ALA A 163 -2.84 -12.51 -7.31
N ASP A 164 -3.21 -12.18 -6.07
CA ASP A 164 -2.57 -12.71 -4.86
C ASP A 164 -2.68 -14.24 -4.80
N LYS A 165 -3.87 -14.79 -4.92
CA LYS A 165 -4.12 -16.25 -4.91
C LYS A 165 -3.40 -17.02 -6.00
N LEU A 166 -3.17 -16.39 -7.16
CA LEU A 166 -2.46 -16.97 -8.30
C LEU A 166 -0.94 -16.77 -8.26
N GLY A 167 -0.41 -16.25 -7.17
CA GLY A 167 1.02 -16.01 -6.98
C GLY A 167 1.59 -14.94 -7.91
N LYS A 168 0.76 -14.00 -8.39
CA LYS A 168 1.20 -12.85 -9.20
C LYS A 168 1.74 -11.70 -8.36
N LEU A 169 1.53 -11.73 -7.06
CA LEU A 169 2.15 -10.84 -6.08
C LEU A 169 3.34 -11.55 -5.44
N VAL A 170 4.12 -10.79 -4.68
CA VAL A 170 5.27 -11.32 -3.94
C VAL A 170 5.15 -11.01 -2.46
N ILE A 171 5.64 -11.93 -1.64
CA ILE A 171 5.68 -11.82 -0.18
C ILE A 171 7.07 -12.17 0.33
N ILE A 172 7.35 -11.88 1.60
CA ILE A 172 8.55 -12.35 2.26
C ILE A 172 8.34 -13.79 2.78
N LYS A 173 9.31 -14.66 2.51
CA LYS A 173 9.31 -16.06 2.98
C LYS A 173 9.32 -16.10 4.51
N LYS A 174 8.42 -16.89 5.08
CA LYS A 174 8.30 -17.14 6.53
C LYS A 174 8.24 -18.64 6.79
N ASN A 175 8.60 -19.07 7.99
CA ASN A 175 8.37 -20.44 8.47
C ASN A 175 6.91 -20.60 8.96
N ALA A 176 6.55 -21.81 9.37
CA ALA A 176 5.20 -22.13 9.88
C ALA A 176 4.79 -21.34 11.12
N ALA A 177 5.74 -20.80 11.90
CA ALA A 177 5.50 -19.91 13.02
C ALA A 177 5.35 -18.42 12.62
N GLY A 178 5.38 -18.11 11.32
CA GLY A 178 5.26 -16.74 10.81
C GLY A 178 6.53 -15.90 10.94
N GLN A 179 7.68 -16.51 11.21
CA GLN A 179 8.97 -15.83 11.38
C GLN A 179 9.73 -15.79 10.05
N PHE A 180 10.44 -14.70 9.79
CA PHE A 180 11.26 -14.55 8.58
C PHE A 180 12.42 -15.54 8.55
N VAL A 181 12.66 -16.10 7.37
CA VAL A 181 13.77 -17.05 7.12
C VAL A 181 14.59 -16.60 5.92
N ASP A 182 15.87 -17.00 5.92
CA ASP A 182 16.78 -16.79 4.79
C ASP A 182 16.52 -17.80 3.64
N GLU A 183 17.37 -17.76 2.63
CA GLU A 183 17.28 -18.65 1.47
C GLU A 183 17.39 -20.12 1.85
N THR A 184 18.19 -20.44 2.86
CA THR A 184 18.40 -21.80 3.36
C THR A 184 17.30 -22.29 4.32
N GLY A 185 16.35 -21.41 4.67
CA GLY A 185 15.28 -21.69 5.64
C GLY A 185 15.66 -21.44 7.10
N ARG A 186 16.86 -20.88 7.37
CA ARG A 186 17.27 -20.54 8.73
C ARG A 186 16.56 -19.30 9.22
N LEU A 187 16.23 -19.29 10.51
CA LEU A 187 15.57 -18.15 11.16
C LEU A 187 16.45 -16.89 11.08
N ILE A 188 15.84 -15.78 10.65
CA ILE A 188 16.46 -14.46 10.71
C ILE A 188 16.18 -13.83 12.07
N VAL A 189 17.21 -13.69 12.88
CA VAL A 189 17.13 -13.01 14.18
C VAL A 189 17.22 -11.50 13.93
N LEU A 190 16.06 -10.82 13.86
CA LEU A 190 15.97 -9.41 13.46
C LEU A 190 16.82 -8.46 14.33
N SER A 191 17.04 -8.79 15.61
CA SER A 191 17.90 -7.99 16.49
C SER A 191 19.35 -7.86 16.02
N GLN A 192 19.84 -8.80 15.21
CA GLN A 192 21.18 -8.76 14.61
C GLN A 192 21.27 -7.82 13.39
N TYR A 193 20.14 -7.30 12.92
CA TYR A 193 20.01 -6.46 11.73
C TYR A 193 19.44 -5.06 12.02
N GLN A 194 19.33 -4.65 13.28
CA GLN A 194 18.70 -3.38 13.66
C GLN A 194 19.35 -2.15 13.00
N GLU A 195 20.67 -2.19 12.80
CA GLU A 195 21.45 -1.13 12.18
C GLU A 195 21.73 -1.39 10.69
N LYS A 196 21.18 -2.46 10.10
CA LYS A 196 21.43 -2.84 8.72
C LYS A 196 20.20 -2.56 7.86
N TRP A 197 20.40 -1.85 6.75
CA TRP A 197 19.37 -1.68 5.74
C TRP A 197 19.04 -2.98 5.00
N PHE A 198 20.06 -3.82 4.76
CA PHE A 198 19.87 -5.14 4.17
C PHE A 198 19.65 -6.20 5.26
N VAL A 199 18.52 -6.90 5.15
CA VAL A 199 18.17 -8.09 5.93
C VAL A 199 18.03 -9.25 4.93
N PRO A 200 18.62 -10.45 5.16
CA PRO A 200 18.64 -11.54 4.17
C PRO A 200 17.28 -12.26 4.06
N LYS A 201 16.20 -11.49 3.97
CA LYS A 201 14.85 -11.97 3.69
C LYS A 201 14.75 -12.41 2.24
N VAL A 202 13.84 -13.33 1.95
CA VAL A 202 13.66 -13.92 0.62
C VAL A 202 12.27 -13.56 0.09
N LEU A 203 12.23 -13.06 -1.15
CA LEU A 203 10.96 -12.84 -1.87
C LEU A 203 10.49 -14.17 -2.47
N VAL A 204 9.24 -14.49 -2.21
CA VAL A 204 8.54 -15.64 -2.81
C VAL A 204 7.21 -15.19 -3.40
N ARG A 205 6.62 -16.01 -4.25
CA ARG A 205 5.27 -15.77 -4.80
C ARG A 205 4.24 -15.76 -3.68
N SER A 206 3.17 -15.00 -3.83
CA SER A 206 2.10 -14.89 -2.81
C SER A 206 1.31 -16.18 -2.61
N ASP A 207 1.33 -17.11 -3.56
CA ASP A 207 0.76 -18.46 -3.43
C ASP A 207 1.73 -19.48 -2.79
N TYR A 208 2.89 -19.03 -2.32
CA TYR A 208 3.87 -19.89 -1.65
C TYR A 208 3.24 -20.53 -0.39
N ILE A 209 3.08 -21.85 -0.44
CA ILE A 209 2.61 -22.64 0.70
C ILE A 209 3.81 -22.95 1.57
N GLN A 210 3.79 -22.45 2.80
CA GLN A 210 4.77 -22.83 3.80
C GLN A 210 4.64 -24.35 4.06
N ALA A 211 5.69 -25.13 3.77
CA ALA A 211 5.69 -26.52 4.13
C ALA A 211 5.48 -26.63 5.65
N ARG A 212 4.40 -27.30 6.04
CA ARG A 212 4.19 -27.71 7.42
C ARG A 212 5.16 -28.89 7.65
N ASN A 213 6.30 -28.61 8.28
CA ASN A 213 7.15 -29.68 8.85
C ASN A 213 6.51 -30.21 10.09
#